data_b871c684cea48b8148ba8ed333627689
#
_entry.id   b871c684cea48b8148ba8ed333627689
#
_cell.length_a   1.000
_cell.length_b   1.000
_cell.length_c   1.000
_cell.angle_alpha   90.00
_cell.angle_beta   90.00
_cell.angle_gamma   90.00
#
_symmetry.space_group_name_H-M   'P 1'
#
loop_
_entity.id
_entity.type
_entity.pdbx_description
1 polymer ?
#
loop_
_entity_poly.entity_id
_entity_poly.type
_entity_poly.pdbx_seq_one_letter_code
_entity_poly.pdbx_strand_id
1 'polypeptide(L)'
;ALRETVRISDQVQVMTELAVRNLSSGKWDPGPIEGREAKTDRLTREVVDYLAELRRRTHEQNDATEHLMLVATELENMGDQVRRLYRREQRLKKEGIEFSEQGRAELVATAELVQERMRLAFTALATGDLQMARQVIDGRKPLEEHVARMRLAHLARLEERLLESRASS
;
A
#
# COMPACT_ATOMS: atom_id res chain seq x y z
N ALA A 1 5.48 21.96 -4.68
CA ALA A 1 4.84 20.72 -5.12
C ALA A 1 5.59 19.48 -4.61
N LEU A 2 6.86 19.23 -5.03
CA LEU A 2 7.59 18.01 -4.60
C LEU A 2 7.57 17.79 -3.08
N ARG A 3 7.85 18.82 -2.29
CA ARG A 3 7.84 18.73 -0.82
C ARG A 3 6.46 18.28 -0.28
N GLU A 4 5.38 18.76 -0.87
CA GLU A 4 4.04 18.38 -0.45
C GLU A 4 3.69 16.94 -0.92
N THR A 5 4.17 16.54 -2.11
CA THR A 5 4.05 15.15 -2.57
C THR A 5 4.81 14.17 -1.64
N VAL A 6 5.99 14.55 -1.17
CA VAL A 6 6.73 13.78 -0.14
C VAL A 6 5.94 13.70 1.16
N ARG A 7 5.23 14.76 1.58
CA ARG A 7 4.34 14.69 2.76
C ARG A 7 3.17 13.73 2.58
N ILE A 8 2.67 13.55 1.35
CA ILE A 8 1.67 12.52 1.06
C ILE A 8 2.28 11.14 1.26
N SER A 9 3.48 10.87 0.71
CA SER A 9 4.16 9.59 0.90
C SER A 9 4.43 9.25 2.37
N ASP A 10 4.77 10.24 3.21
CA ASP A 10 4.93 10.06 4.65
C ASP A 10 3.63 9.59 5.32
N GLN A 11 2.47 10.16 4.93
CA GLN A 11 1.18 9.72 5.48
C GLN A 11 0.89 8.27 5.08
N VAL A 12 1.08 7.92 3.80
CA VAL A 12 0.87 6.57 3.27
C VAL A 12 1.80 5.56 3.94
N GLN A 13 3.07 5.93 4.16
CA GLN A 13 4.02 5.08 4.88
C GLN A 13 3.53 4.76 6.30
N VAL A 14 3.14 5.76 7.06
CA VAL A 14 2.63 5.53 8.43
C VAL A 14 1.34 4.72 8.43
N MET A 15 0.43 4.94 7.47
CA MET A 15 -0.78 4.12 7.33
C MET A 15 -0.42 2.64 7.09
N THR A 16 0.55 2.37 6.22
CA THR A 16 1.02 1.01 5.93
C THR A 16 1.67 0.37 7.16
N GLU A 17 2.51 1.10 7.89
CA GLU A 17 3.12 0.63 9.13
C GLU A 17 2.08 0.25 10.19
N LEU A 18 1.04 1.05 10.33
CA LEU A 18 -0.09 0.76 11.24
C LEU A 18 -0.86 -0.49 10.79
N ALA A 19 -1.13 -0.65 9.49
CA ALA A 19 -1.82 -1.82 8.96
C ALA A 19 -1.01 -3.10 9.18
N VAL A 20 0.29 -3.08 8.90
CA VAL A 20 1.20 -4.23 9.14
C VAL A 20 1.26 -4.58 10.63
N ARG A 21 1.35 -3.59 11.52
CA ARG A 21 1.34 -3.78 12.97
C ARG A 21 0.02 -4.41 13.45
N ASN A 22 -1.11 -3.96 12.95
CA ASN A 22 -2.41 -4.52 13.30
C ASN A 22 -2.51 -5.98 12.85
N LEU A 23 -2.08 -6.26 11.61
CA LEU A 23 -2.06 -7.61 11.04
C LEU A 23 -1.18 -8.56 11.87
N SER A 24 0.02 -8.13 12.28
CA SER A 24 0.96 -8.96 13.06
C SER A 24 0.53 -9.15 14.50
N SER A 25 0.03 -8.11 15.18
CA SER A 25 -0.36 -8.19 16.59
C SER A 25 -1.76 -8.76 16.83
N GLY A 26 -2.61 -8.80 15.80
CA GLY A 26 -4.05 -9.08 15.94
C GLY A 26 -4.81 -8.03 16.75
N LYS A 27 -4.14 -6.98 17.22
CA LYS A 27 -4.74 -5.85 17.93
C LYS A 27 -5.13 -4.78 16.93
N TRP A 28 -6.33 -4.28 17.09
CA TRP A 28 -6.97 -3.42 16.12
C TRP A 28 -7.22 -2.02 16.67
N ASP A 29 -6.59 -0.99 16.09
CA ASP A 29 -6.83 0.41 16.39
C ASP A 29 -7.23 1.18 15.10
N PRO A 30 -8.51 1.56 14.95
CA PRO A 30 -9.03 2.19 13.76
C PRO A 30 -8.63 3.66 13.58
N GLY A 31 -8.53 4.39 14.66
CA GLY A 31 -8.51 5.85 14.64
C GLY A 31 -7.41 6.48 13.79
N PRO A 32 -6.16 6.01 13.87
CA PRO A 32 -5.06 6.66 13.17
C PRO A 32 -5.09 6.54 11.64
N ILE A 33 -5.67 5.48 11.08
CA ILE A 33 -5.66 5.24 9.61
C ILE A 33 -6.66 6.15 8.91
N GLU A 34 -7.90 6.26 9.40
CA GLU A 34 -8.93 7.09 8.75
C GLU A 34 -8.59 8.59 8.77
N GLY A 35 -8.04 9.09 9.87
CA GLY A 35 -7.60 10.49 9.94
C GLY A 35 -6.43 10.80 9.00
N ARG A 36 -5.55 9.83 8.75
CA ARG A 36 -4.42 10.00 7.83
C ARG A 36 -4.86 9.93 6.38
N GLU A 37 -5.81 9.06 6.06
CA GLU A 37 -6.38 8.99 4.73
C GLU A 37 -7.07 10.31 4.35
N ALA A 38 -7.92 10.87 5.19
CA ALA A 38 -8.53 12.17 4.95
C ALA A 38 -7.50 13.29 4.75
N LYS A 39 -6.35 13.19 5.43
CA LYS A 39 -5.23 14.12 5.23
C LYS A 39 -4.52 13.88 3.90
N THR A 40 -4.33 12.64 3.49
CA THR A 40 -3.76 12.27 2.20
C THR A 40 -4.61 12.82 1.06
N ASP A 41 -5.92 12.61 1.07
CA ASP A 41 -6.87 13.12 0.09
C ASP A 41 -6.80 14.66 -0.04
N ARG A 42 -6.75 15.35 1.10
CA ARG A 42 -6.66 16.80 1.10
C ARG A 42 -5.36 17.28 0.48
N LEU A 43 -4.22 16.71 0.90
CA LEU A 43 -2.90 17.07 0.37
C LEU A 43 -2.79 16.78 -1.12
N THR A 44 -3.33 15.66 -1.58
CA THR A 44 -3.34 15.31 -3.01
C THR A 44 -4.11 16.34 -3.82
N ARG A 45 -5.32 16.71 -3.39
CA ARG A 45 -6.11 17.75 -4.06
C ARG A 45 -5.36 19.07 -4.12
N GLU A 46 -4.78 19.52 -3.01
CA GLU A 46 -4.01 20.76 -2.95
C GLU A 46 -2.81 20.74 -3.92
N VAL A 47 -2.10 19.61 -4.03
CA VAL A 47 -0.97 19.45 -4.96
C VAL A 47 -1.44 19.45 -6.40
N VAL A 48 -2.48 18.69 -6.73
CA VAL A 48 -3.01 18.58 -8.10
C VAL A 48 -3.58 19.92 -8.56
N ASP A 49 -4.35 20.61 -7.74
CA ASP A 49 -4.93 21.92 -8.05
C ASP A 49 -3.82 22.97 -8.27
N TYR A 50 -2.81 22.98 -7.41
CA TYR A 50 -1.66 23.89 -7.57
C TYR A 50 -0.90 23.65 -8.88
N LEU A 51 -0.63 22.39 -9.21
CA LEU A 51 0.10 22.02 -10.43
C LEU A 51 -0.73 22.30 -11.69
N ALA A 52 -2.04 22.06 -11.65
CA ALA A 52 -2.96 22.39 -12.73
C ALA A 52 -3.02 23.91 -12.98
N GLU A 53 -3.04 24.72 -11.92
CA GLU A 53 -3.00 26.16 -12.02
C GLU A 53 -1.64 26.67 -12.57
N LEU A 54 -0.53 26.09 -12.10
CA LEU A 54 0.80 26.40 -12.59
C LEU A 54 0.89 26.16 -14.10
N ARG A 55 0.42 25.00 -14.58
CA ARG A 55 0.38 24.65 -16.01
C ARG A 55 -0.43 25.64 -16.83
N ARG A 56 -1.59 26.10 -16.32
CA ARG A 56 -2.41 27.11 -17.02
C ARG A 56 -1.71 28.46 -17.16
N ARG A 57 -0.94 28.86 -16.16
CA ARG A 57 -0.24 30.19 -16.16
C ARG A 57 1.00 30.19 -17.03
N THR A 58 1.74 29.08 -17.03
CA THR A 58 3.02 29.04 -17.78
C THR A 58 2.83 28.69 -19.24
N HIS A 59 1.69 28.15 -19.65
CA HIS A 59 1.43 27.57 -20.97
C HIS A 59 2.51 26.56 -21.44
N GLU A 60 3.38 26.14 -20.53
CA GLU A 60 4.41 25.15 -20.79
C GLU A 60 3.85 23.73 -20.48
N GLN A 61 3.96 22.86 -21.47
CA GLN A 61 3.88 21.42 -21.23
C GLN A 61 5.18 21.01 -20.53
N ASN A 62 5.13 20.94 -19.20
CA ASN A 62 6.27 20.50 -18.40
C ASN A 62 6.01 19.08 -17.92
N ASP A 63 6.71 18.13 -18.54
CA ASP A 63 6.63 16.71 -18.20
C ASP A 63 6.82 16.46 -16.70
N ALA A 64 7.68 17.22 -16.02
CA ALA A 64 7.90 17.11 -14.59
C ALA A 64 6.64 17.44 -13.77
N THR A 65 5.83 18.41 -14.22
CA THR A 65 4.56 18.77 -13.58
C THR A 65 3.55 17.66 -13.73
N GLU A 66 3.42 17.08 -14.92
CA GLU A 66 2.50 15.96 -15.17
C GLU A 66 2.91 14.70 -14.38
N HIS A 67 4.19 14.36 -14.37
CA HIS A 67 4.69 13.25 -13.56
C HIS A 67 4.44 13.45 -12.07
N LEU A 68 4.59 14.66 -11.56
CA LEU A 68 4.35 14.92 -10.15
C LEU A 68 2.86 14.85 -9.77
N MET A 69 1.96 15.28 -10.67
CA MET A 69 0.50 15.07 -10.50
C MET A 69 0.16 13.58 -10.47
N LEU A 70 0.73 12.80 -11.40
CA LEU A 70 0.54 11.35 -11.43
C LEU A 70 1.04 10.70 -10.13
N VAL A 71 2.25 11.04 -9.68
CA VAL A 71 2.80 10.50 -8.42
C VAL A 71 1.91 10.84 -7.24
N ALA A 72 1.40 12.07 -7.12
CA ALA A 72 0.51 12.45 -6.04
C ALA A 72 -0.80 11.64 -6.05
N THR A 73 -1.37 11.41 -7.23
CA THR A 73 -2.57 10.58 -7.41
C THR A 73 -2.31 9.11 -7.06
N GLU A 74 -1.17 8.56 -7.47
CA GLU A 74 -0.81 7.18 -7.13
C GLU A 74 -0.56 6.99 -5.63
N LEU A 75 -0.01 7.99 -4.95
CA LEU A 75 0.15 7.96 -3.50
C LEU A 75 -1.21 7.96 -2.78
N GLU A 76 -2.19 8.71 -3.26
CA GLU A 76 -3.56 8.68 -2.75
C GLU A 76 -4.20 7.31 -2.97
N ASN A 77 -4.08 6.75 -4.19
CA ASN A 77 -4.53 5.40 -4.50
C ASN A 77 -3.92 4.34 -3.55
N MET A 78 -2.63 4.48 -3.21
CA MET A 78 -1.97 3.60 -2.24
C MET A 78 -2.59 3.73 -0.85
N GLY A 79 -2.84 4.95 -0.38
CA GLY A 79 -3.51 5.21 0.89
C GLY A 79 -4.91 4.58 0.95
N ASP A 80 -5.66 4.73 -0.13
CA ASP A 80 -6.99 4.12 -0.31
C ASP A 80 -6.93 2.58 -0.22
N GLN A 81 -5.93 1.93 -0.83
CA GLN A 81 -5.76 0.47 -0.73
C GLN A 81 -5.45 0.05 0.71
N VAL A 82 -4.62 0.78 1.43
CA VAL A 82 -4.33 0.50 2.85
C VAL A 82 -5.60 0.62 3.68
N ARG A 83 -6.42 1.66 3.47
CA ARG A 83 -7.71 1.83 4.15
C ARG A 83 -8.69 0.70 3.82
N ARG A 84 -8.77 0.26 2.55
CA ARG A 84 -9.63 -0.86 2.13
C ARG A 84 -9.21 -2.17 2.80
N LEU A 85 -7.90 -2.44 2.85
CA LEU A 85 -7.36 -3.60 3.56
C LEU A 85 -7.78 -3.57 5.02
N TYR A 86 -7.58 -2.43 5.68
CA TYR A 86 -7.97 -2.18 7.05
C TYR A 86 -9.46 -2.46 7.30
N ARG A 87 -10.38 -1.91 6.49
CA ARG A 87 -11.82 -2.12 6.61
C ARG A 87 -12.21 -3.58 6.39
N ARG A 88 -11.50 -4.30 5.51
CA ARG A 88 -11.72 -5.72 5.27
C ARG A 88 -11.37 -6.56 6.51
N GLU A 89 -10.23 -6.32 7.12
CA GLU A 89 -9.83 -6.99 8.36
C GLU A 89 -10.83 -6.72 9.49
N GLN A 90 -11.27 -5.49 9.64
CA GLN A 90 -12.28 -5.11 10.63
C GLN A 90 -13.59 -5.89 10.42
N ARG A 91 -14.00 -6.10 9.18
CA ARG A 91 -15.17 -6.89 8.83
C ARG A 91 -14.99 -8.35 9.24
N LEU A 92 -13.88 -8.98 8.85
CA LEU A 92 -13.57 -10.37 9.22
C LEU A 92 -13.62 -10.56 10.73
N LYS A 93 -13.05 -9.64 11.50
CA LYS A 93 -13.08 -9.69 12.95
C LYS A 93 -14.51 -9.59 13.53
N LYS A 94 -15.36 -8.72 12.96
CA LYS A 94 -16.78 -8.61 13.37
C LYS A 94 -17.58 -9.89 13.07
N GLU A 95 -17.22 -10.57 11.99
CA GLU A 95 -17.84 -11.82 11.56
C GLU A 95 -17.24 -13.06 12.29
N GLY A 96 -16.29 -12.86 13.20
CA GLY A 96 -15.61 -13.95 13.93
C GLY A 96 -14.71 -14.80 13.03
N ILE A 97 -14.33 -14.30 11.87
CA ILE A 97 -13.45 -14.99 10.91
C ILE A 97 -12.00 -14.63 11.22
N GLU A 98 -11.21 -15.64 11.54
CA GLU A 98 -9.78 -15.49 11.81
C GLU A 98 -8.93 -16.14 10.73
N PHE A 99 -7.79 -15.52 10.45
CA PHE A 99 -6.77 -16.15 9.61
C PHE A 99 -6.16 -17.35 10.36
N SER A 100 -5.86 -18.43 9.66
CA SER A 100 -4.99 -19.47 10.21
C SER A 100 -3.64 -18.86 10.57
N GLU A 101 -2.94 -19.44 11.53
CA GLU A 101 -1.60 -18.98 11.95
C GLU A 101 -0.64 -18.87 10.75
N GLN A 102 -0.60 -19.90 9.91
CA GLN A 102 0.19 -19.91 8.68
C GLN A 102 -0.25 -18.82 7.70
N GLY A 103 -1.55 -18.65 7.46
CA GLY A 103 -2.07 -17.62 6.57
C GLY A 103 -1.76 -16.20 7.07
N ARG A 104 -1.82 -15.98 8.37
CA ARG A 104 -1.42 -14.71 8.99
C ARG A 104 0.07 -14.46 8.81
N ALA A 105 0.93 -15.45 9.07
CA ALA A 105 2.37 -15.32 8.90
C ALA A 105 2.75 -14.99 7.45
N GLU A 106 2.15 -15.64 6.46
CA GLU A 106 2.37 -15.37 5.04
C GLU A 106 1.94 -13.94 4.64
N LEU A 107 0.79 -13.48 5.15
CA LEU A 107 0.31 -12.12 4.91
C LEU A 107 1.22 -11.07 5.53
N VAL A 108 1.68 -11.29 6.77
CA VAL A 108 2.62 -10.39 7.46
C VAL A 108 3.93 -10.30 6.68
N ALA A 109 4.53 -11.44 6.32
CA ALA A 109 5.77 -11.46 5.55
C ALA A 109 5.65 -10.72 4.20
N THR A 110 4.51 -10.91 3.51
CA THR A 110 4.24 -10.20 2.26
C THR A 110 4.07 -8.70 2.48
N ALA A 111 3.35 -8.31 3.53
CA ALA A 111 3.12 -6.90 3.86
C ALA A 111 4.43 -6.18 4.25
N GLU A 112 5.33 -6.85 4.96
CA GLU A 112 6.66 -6.34 5.29
C GLU A 112 7.53 -6.11 4.04
N LEU A 113 7.51 -7.05 3.08
CA LEU A 113 8.18 -6.87 1.79
C LEU A 113 7.64 -5.67 1.01
N VAL A 114 6.33 -5.50 0.96
CA VAL A 114 5.70 -4.34 0.32
C VAL A 114 6.11 -3.06 1.02
N GLN A 115 6.07 -3.04 2.34
CA GLN A 115 6.45 -1.88 3.15
C GLN A 115 7.90 -1.47 2.93
N GLU A 116 8.82 -2.43 2.84
CA GLU A 116 10.23 -2.17 2.52
C GLU A 116 10.38 -1.51 1.14
N ARG A 117 9.67 -2.03 0.12
CA ARG A 117 9.67 -1.45 -1.23
C ARG A 117 9.08 -0.04 -1.27
N MET A 118 7.99 0.19 -0.55
CA MET A 118 7.40 1.53 -0.42
C MET A 118 8.39 2.51 0.21
N ARG A 119 9.06 2.12 1.30
CA ARG A 119 10.07 2.96 1.95
C ARG A 119 11.20 3.34 1.00
N LEU A 120 11.70 2.37 0.22
CA LEU A 120 12.74 2.62 -0.78
C LEU A 120 12.24 3.59 -1.87
N ALA A 121 11.03 3.40 -2.39
CA ALA A 121 10.42 4.28 -3.39
C ALA A 121 10.21 5.71 -2.87
N PHE A 122 9.72 5.85 -1.64
CA PHE A 122 9.49 7.17 -1.04
C PHE A 122 10.80 7.90 -0.73
N THR A 123 11.83 7.16 -0.32
CA THR A 123 13.17 7.73 -0.15
C THR A 123 13.75 8.19 -1.49
N ALA A 124 13.62 7.38 -2.55
CA ALA A 124 14.04 7.77 -3.90
C ALA A 124 13.31 9.03 -4.39
N LEU A 125 12.00 9.12 -4.15
CA LEU A 125 11.20 10.30 -4.48
C LEU A 125 11.68 11.56 -3.72
N ALA A 126 11.95 11.41 -2.42
CA ALA A 126 12.34 12.53 -1.56
C ALA A 126 13.75 13.04 -1.87
N THR A 127 14.67 12.15 -2.23
CA THR A 127 16.09 12.45 -2.45
C THR A 127 16.46 12.67 -3.92
N GLY A 128 15.62 12.21 -4.86
CA GLY A 128 15.95 12.16 -6.28
C GLY A 128 16.99 11.09 -6.62
N ASP A 129 17.17 10.07 -5.76
CA ASP A 129 18.18 9.03 -5.94
C ASP A 129 17.75 8.02 -7.01
N LEU A 130 18.38 8.12 -8.19
CA LEU A 130 18.12 7.27 -9.34
C LEU A 130 18.57 5.82 -9.11
N GLN A 131 19.55 5.57 -8.27
CA GLN A 131 20.00 4.22 -7.95
C GLN A 131 18.95 3.51 -7.09
N MET A 132 18.40 4.18 -6.08
CA MET A 132 17.28 3.65 -5.30
C MET A 132 16.04 3.43 -6.20
N ALA A 133 15.73 4.36 -7.09
CA ALA A 133 14.61 4.21 -8.02
C ALA A 133 14.77 2.95 -8.90
N ARG A 134 15.96 2.68 -9.42
CA ARG A 134 16.26 1.45 -10.16
C ARG A 134 16.07 0.19 -9.30
N GLN A 135 16.53 0.19 -8.05
CA GLN A 135 16.31 -0.94 -7.13
C GLN A 135 14.82 -1.23 -6.90
N VAL A 136 13.98 -0.20 -6.84
CA VAL A 136 12.51 -0.38 -6.74
C VAL A 136 11.98 -1.09 -7.98
N ILE A 137 12.38 -0.65 -9.18
CA ILE A 137 11.95 -1.22 -10.47
C ILE A 137 12.41 -2.69 -10.56
N ASP A 138 13.67 -2.96 -10.28
CA ASP A 138 14.27 -4.31 -10.36
C ASP A 138 13.62 -5.27 -9.33
N GLY A 139 13.19 -4.75 -8.19
CA GLY A 139 12.52 -5.52 -7.15
C GLY A 139 11.05 -5.87 -7.45
N ARG A 140 10.47 -5.36 -8.53
CA ARG A 140 9.07 -5.61 -8.91
C ARG A 140 8.80 -7.09 -9.20
N LYS A 141 9.58 -7.68 -10.08
CA LYS A 141 9.39 -9.07 -10.49
C LYS A 141 9.53 -10.07 -9.33
N PRO A 142 10.55 -10.01 -8.48
CA PRO A 142 10.65 -10.84 -7.28
C PRO A 142 9.44 -10.73 -6.35
N LEU A 143 8.87 -9.53 -6.19
CA LEU A 143 7.67 -9.32 -5.36
C LEU A 143 6.43 -9.96 -6.00
N GLU A 144 6.24 -9.79 -7.32
CA GLU A 144 5.14 -10.42 -8.06
C GLU A 144 5.21 -11.95 -7.97
N GLU A 145 6.40 -12.54 -8.10
CA GLU A 145 6.64 -13.98 -7.95
C GLU A 145 6.36 -14.45 -6.52
N HIS A 146 6.74 -13.67 -5.50
CA HIS A 146 6.43 -13.98 -4.11
C HIS A 146 4.91 -14.02 -3.86
N VAL A 147 4.18 -13.02 -4.32
CA VAL A 147 2.72 -12.95 -4.21
C VAL A 147 2.05 -14.11 -4.96
N ALA A 148 2.54 -14.46 -6.13
CA ALA A 148 2.01 -15.60 -6.90
C ALA A 148 2.22 -16.93 -6.15
N ARG A 149 3.41 -17.19 -5.61
CA ARG A 149 3.69 -18.39 -4.78
C ARG A 149 2.79 -18.47 -3.55
N MET A 150 2.64 -17.37 -2.81
CA MET A 150 1.76 -17.30 -1.65
C MET A 150 0.31 -17.64 -2.02
N ARG A 151 -0.17 -17.12 -3.14
CA ARG A 151 -1.54 -17.36 -3.64
C ARG A 151 -1.76 -18.82 -4.00
N LEU A 152 -0.80 -19.46 -4.69
CA LEU A 152 -0.86 -20.87 -5.02
C LEU A 152 -0.83 -21.77 -3.77
N ALA A 153 0.02 -21.48 -2.81
CA ALA A 153 0.08 -22.20 -1.55
C ALA A 153 -1.25 -22.10 -0.77
N HIS A 154 -1.88 -20.94 -0.77
CA HIS A 154 -3.19 -20.77 -0.16
C HIS A 154 -4.28 -21.61 -0.84
N LEU A 155 -4.32 -21.64 -2.17
CA LEU A 155 -5.27 -22.44 -2.94
C LEU A 155 -5.09 -23.94 -2.68
N ALA A 156 -3.85 -24.43 -2.67
CA ALA A 156 -3.57 -25.83 -2.36
C ALA A 156 -4.12 -26.24 -0.96
N ARG A 157 -3.90 -25.42 0.05
CA ARG A 157 -4.46 -25.68 1.39
C ARG A 157 -6.00 -25.67 1.45
N LEU A 158 -6.63 -24.85 0.63
CA LEU A 158 -8.10 -24.87 0.54
C LEU A 158 -8.61 -26.17 -0.09
N GLU A 159 -7.94 -26.66 -1.14
CA GLU A 159 -8.28 -27.94 -1.78
C GLU A 159 -8.11 -29.12 -0.83
N GLU A 160 -6.99 -29.18 -0.10
CA GLU A 160 -6.76 -30.22 0.91
C GLU A 160 -7.87 -30.26 1.96
N ARG A 161 -8.26 -29.12 2.53
CA ARG A 161 -9.35 -29.01 3.52
C ARG A 161 -10.71 -29.45 2.96
N LEU A 162 -10.99 -29.14 1.70
CA LEU A 162 -12.22 -29.56 1.03
C LEU A 162 -12.26 -31.08 0.83
N LEU A 163 -11.12 -31.70 0.51
CA LEU A 163 -11.01 -33.16 0.36
C LEU A 163 -11.16 -33.87 1.71
N GLU A 164 -10.53 -33.36 2.77
CA GLU A 164 -10.67 -33.89 4.13
C GLU A 164 -12.13 -33.82 4.63
N SER A 165 -12.82 -32.69 4.38
CA SER A 165 -14.23 -32.52 4.74
C SER A 165 -15.14 -33.52 4.02
N ARG A 166 -14.88 -33.80 2.72
CA ARG A 166 -15.64 -34.80 1.96
C ARG A 166 -15.37 -36.23 2.38
N ALA A 167 -14.15 -36.54 2.81
CA ALA A 167 -13.79 -37.88 3.28
C ALA A 167 -14.37 -38.18 4.68
N SER A 168 -14.77 -37.16 5.44
CA SER A 168 -15.32 -37.25 6.78
C SER A 168 -16.85 -37.23 6.83
N SER A 169 -17.50 -37.09 5.65
CA SER A 169 -18.98 -37.08 5.52
C SER A 169 -19.50 -38.37 4.92
#